data_f51140c8b7cbc919dfe3d93cb16af4f6
#
_entry.id   f51140c8b7cbc919dfe3d93cb16af4f6
#
_cell.length_a   1.000
_cell.length_b   1.000
_cell.length_c   1.000
_cell.angle_alpha   90.00
_cell.angle_beta   90.00
_cell.angle_gamma   90.00
#
_symmetry.space_group_name_H-M   'P 1'
#
loop_
_entity.id
_entity.type
_entity.pdbx_description
1 polymer ?
#
loop_
_entity_poly.entity_id
_entity_poly.type
_entity_poly.pdbx_seq_one_letter_code
_entity_poly.pdbx_strand_id
1 'polypeptide(L)' 'MSQKEKFALYLTPDMKARLERRYTEDGSRSLTGFIENAINFYLDYLSA' A
#
# COMPACT_ATOMS: atom_id res chain seq x y z
N MET A 1 17.43 15.33 0.16
CA MET A 1 16.05 15.19 0.61
C MET A 1 15.21 14.61 -0.51
N SER A 2 14.54 13.53 -0.24
CA SER A 2 13.75 12.88 -1.27
C SER A 2 12.37 13.53 -1.40
N GLN A 3 11.94 13.71 -2.62
CA GLN A 3 10.61 14.22 -2.90
C GLN A 3 9.74 13.04 -3.32
N LYS A 4 8.50 13.06 -2.84
CA LYS A 4 7.55 12.04 -3.25
C LYS A 4 6.96 12.40 -4.60
N GLU A 5 6.98 11.45 -5.50
CA GLU A 5 6.39 11.63 -6.79
C GLU A 5 4.94 11.19 -6.76
N LYS A 6 4.10 11.89 -7.52
CA LYS A 6 2.70 11.55 -7.59
C LYS A 6 2.51 10.34 -8.50
N PHE A 7 1.80 9.35 -8.01
CA PHE A 7 1.52 8.15 -8.77
C PHE A 7 0.06 7.76 -8.59
N ALA A 8 -0.66 7.69 -9.69
CA ALA A 8 -2.07 7.30 -9.66
C ALA A 8 -2.19 5.78 -9.67
N LEU A 9 -2.98 5.25 -8.75
CA LEU A 9 -3.18 3.82 -8.63
C LEU A 9 -4.66 3.50 -8.81
N TYR A 10 -4.95 2.65 -9.79
CA TYR A 10 -6.32 2.26 -10.10
C TYR A 10 -6.53 0.82 -9.70
N LEU A 11 -7.55 0.58 -8.88
CA LEU A 11 -7.82 -0.74 -8.35
C LEU A 11 -9.23 -1.17 -8.72
N THR A 12 -9.42 -2.49 -8.86
CA THR A 12 -10.76 -3.03 -8.98
C THR A 12 -11.51 -2.82 -7.67
N PRO A 13 -12.85 -2.78 -7.70
CA PRO A 13 -13.61 -2.64 -6.46
C PRO A 13 -13.30 -3.73 -5.43
N ASP A 14 -13.09 -4.95 -5.87
CA ASP A 14 -12.77 -6.06 -4.98
C ASP A 14 -11.42 -5.81 -4.28
N MET A 15 -10.42 -5.41 -5.06
CA MET A 15 -9.09 -5.17 -4.50
C MET A 15 -9.13 -3.99 -3.53
N LYS A 16 -9.89 -2.96 -3.86
CA LYS A 16 -10.02 -1.81 -2.99
C LYS A 16 -10.67 -2.21 -1.67
N ALA A 17 -11.72 -3.03 -1.72
CA ALA A 17 -12.40 -3.48 -0.52
C ALA A 17 -11.47 -4.30 0.37
N ARG A 18 -10.69 -5.19 -0.22
CA ARG A 18 -9.73 -6.01 0.52
C ARG A 18 -8.65 -5.14 1.16
N LEU A 19 -8.19 -4.16 0.42
CA LEU A 19 -7.17 -3.23 0.91
C LEU A 19 -7.68 -2.45 2.13
N GLU A 20 -8.89 -1.93 2.03
CA GLU A 20 -9.47 -1.14 3.10
C GLU A 20 -9.71 -1.98 4.35
N ARG A 21 -10.14 -3.23 4.17
CA ARG A 21 -10.34 -4.13 5.29
C ARG A 21 -9.03 -4.37 6.04
N ARG A 22 -7.98 -4.70 5.30
CA ARG A 22 -6.69 -4.99 5.92
C ARG A 22 -6.09 -3.75 6.55
N TYR A 23 -6.25 -2.61 5.90
CA TYR A 23 -5.78 -1.36 6.44
C TYR A 23 -6.43 -1.08 7.80
N THR A 24 -7.73 -1.31 7.90
CA THR A 24 -8.46 -1.11 9.15
C THR A 24 -8.00 -2.09 10.22
N GLU A 25 -7.81 -3.35 9.85
CA GLU A 25 -7.36 -4.38 10.79
C GLU A 25 -5.95 -4.13 11.28
N ASP A 26 -5.11 -3.59 10.41
CA ASP A 26 -3.72 -3.32 10.75
C ASP A 26 -3.58 -2.15 11.71
N GLY A 27 -4.55 -1.26 11.73
CA GLY A 27 -4.49 -0.10 12.59
C GLY A 27 -3.56 0.98 12.10
N SER A 28 -3.20 0.93 10.83
CA SER A 28 -2.31 1.94 10.26
C SER A 28 -2.98 3.30 10.26
N ARG A 29 -2.17 4.33 10.48
CA ARG A 29 -2.69 5.69 10.53
C ARG A 29 -2.93 6.28 9.15
N SER A 30 -2.18 5.82 8.17
CA SER A 30 -2.21 6.38 6.84
C SER A 30 -2.38 5.27 5.81
N LEU A 31 -3.38 5.42 4.95
CA LEU A 31 -3.58 4.47 3.88
C LEU A 31 -2.38 4.46 2.93
N THR A 32 -1.82 5.64 2.64
CA THR A 32 -0.63 5.73 1.80
C THR A 32 0.53 4.98 2.43
N GLY A 33 0.73 5.15 3.73
CA GLY A 33 1.79 4.43 4.43
C GLY A 33 1.58 2.93 4.40
N PHE A 34 0.34 2.49 4.56
CA PHE A 34 0.02 1.08 4.49
C PHE A 34 0.37 0.51 3.11
N ILE A 35 0.03 1.24 2.06
CA ILE A 35 0.32 0.81 0.71
C ILE A 35 1.83 0.79 0.46
N GLU A 36 2.54 1.79 0.93
CA GLU A 36 4.00 1.84 0.78
C GLU A 36 4.65 0.64 1.46
N ASN A 37 4.19 0.29 2.65
CA ASN A 37 4.72 -0.86 3.36
C ASN A 37 4.46 -2.15 2.59
N ALA A 38 3.29 -2.27 2.00
CA ALA A 38 2.96 -3.46 1.21
C ALA A 38 3.86 -3.57 -0.01
N ILE A 39 4.11 -2.45 -0.66
CA ILE A 39 4.97 -2.42 -1.84
C ILE A 39 6.40 -2.80 -1.44
N ASN A 40 6.90 -2.22 -0.36
CA ASN A 40 8.25 -2.55 0.11
C ASN A 40 8.37 -4.02 0.47
N PHE A 41 7.36 -4.55 1.14
CA PHE A 41 7.36 -5.96 1.49
C PHE A 41 7.47 -6.84 0.25
N TYR A 42 6.67 -6.52 -0.77
CA TYR A 42 6.66 -7.33 -1.98
C TYR A 42 7.96 -7.21 -2.76
N LEU A 43 8.50 -5.99 -2.84
CA LEU A 43 9.77 -5.79 -3.53
C LEU A 43 10.91 -6.54 -2.83
N ASP A 44 10.91 -6.52 -1.50
CA ASP A 44 11.90 -7.27 -0.74
C ASP A 44 11.76 -8.76 -0.97
N TYR A 45 10.52 -9.23 -1.04
CA TYR A 45 10.24 -10.64 -1.31
C TYR A 45 10.81 -11.06 -2.65
N LEU A 46 10.63 -10.23 -3.67
CA LEU A 46 11.14 -10.54 -5.00
C LEU A 46 12.67 -10.50 -5.06
N SER A 47 13.29 -9.69 -4.20
CA SER A 47 14.75 -9.55 -4.19
C SER A 47 15.44 -10.63 -3.37
N ALA A 48 14.70 -11.34 -2.56
CA ALA A 48 15.26 -12.34 -1.67
C ALA A 48 15.80 -13.56 -2.42
#